data_db225f07901d669138ef3db2d172ae20
#
_entry.id   db225f07901d669138ef3db2d172ae20
#
_cell.length_a   1.000
_cell.length_b   1.000
_cell.length_c   1.000
_cell.angle_alpha   90.00
_cell.angle_beta   90.00
_cell.angle_gamma   90.00
#
_symmetry.space_group_name_H-M   'P 1'
#
loop_
_entity.id
_entity.type
_entity.pdbx_description
1 polymer ?
#
loop_
_entity_poly.entity_id
_entity_poly.type
_entity_poly.pdbx_seq_one_letter_code
_entity_poly.pdbx_strand_id
1 'polypeptide(L)'
;MITRGIKIDDLPTFDIEYLFLNIRAKSVGEDINVVVTCPDDKETEVPVTIYVDEIKVVKSKEHKKDIVLDKDMTLRMKYPSLNQFIENNFDVDDRSKTTVDKTFQLVADCMDTVFTKEDAWDSEDYSPEERLQFIEQLSSKQFKEVEKFFATMPKLSHTIEVTNPNTKKKSSVVLEGLVDFFG
;
A
#
# COMPACT_ATOMS: atom_id res chain seq x y z
N MET A 1 5.57 24.97 2.16
CA MET A 1 5.67 24.24 3.44
C MET A 1 7.02 23.54 3.46
N ILE A 2 7.89 23.86 4.42
CA ILE A 2 9.25 23.29 4.44
C ILE A 2 9.19 22.07 5.34
N THR A 3 9.40 20.89 4.80
CA THR A 3 9.47 19.60 5.51
C THR A 3 10.81 19.46 6.27
N ARG A 4 11.16 20.46 7.10
CA ARG A 4 12.39 20.38 7.89
C ARG A 4 12.33 19.18 8.84
N GLY A 5 13.20 18.19 8.59
CA GLY A 5 13.35 17.01 9.44
C GLY A 5 12.56 15.77 9.02
N ILE A 6 11.77 15.80 7.94
CA ILE A 6 11.13 14.61 7.38
C ILE A 6 11.98 14.11 6.22
N LYS A 7 12.47 12.88 6.33
CA LYS A 7 13.11 12.18 5.22
C LYS A 7 12.01 11.56 4.37
N ILE A 8 11.78 12.10 3.18
CA ILE A 8 10.69 11.66 2.30
C ILE A 8 10.91 10.21 1.85
N ASP A 9 12.15 9.83 1.63
CA ASP A 9 12.55 8.50 1.16
C ASP A 9 12.17 7.37 2.15
N ASP A 10 12.05 7.70 3.44
CA ASP A 10 11.69 6.76 4.51
C ASP A 10 10.17 6.72 4.79
N LEU A 11 9.40 7.62 4.15
CA LEU A 11 7.95 7.66 4.36
C LEU A 11 7.25 6.49 3.65
N PRO A 12 6.20 5.92 4.27
CA PRO A 12 5.31 4.99 3.58
C PRO A 12 4.66 5.61 2.35
N THR A 13 4.40 4.80 1.34
CA THR A 13 3.80 5.26 0.07
C THR A 13 2.49 6.01 0.28
N PHE A 14 1.60 5.54 1.15
CA PHE A 14 0.32 6.19 1.44
C PHE A 14 0.46 7.58 2.09
N ASP A 15 1.51 7.83 2.89
CA ASP A 15 1.80 9.15 3.45
C ASP A 15 2.30 10.10 2.36
N ILE A 16 3.09 9.62 1.42
CA ILE A 16 3.57 10.40 0.28
C ILE A 16 2.40 10.73 -0.66
N GLU A 17 1.55 9.76 -0.94
CA GLU A 17 0.33 9.97 -1.73
C GLU A 17 -0.55 11.06 -1.10
N TYR A 18 -0.73 10.99 0.22
CA TYR A 18 -1.51 11.98 0.96
C TYR A 18 -0.87 13.38 0.94
N LEU A 19 0.46 13.47 1.08
CA LEU A 19 1.19 14.73 0.96
C LEU A 19 1.05 15.31 -0.45
N PHE A 20 1.24 14.49 -1.49
CA PHE A 20 1.09 14.91 -2.87
C PHE A 20 -0.31 15.46 -3.14
N LEU A 21 -1.35 14.75 -2.70
CA LEU A 21 -2.74 15.16 -2.83
C LEU A 21 -2.99 16.55 -2.22
N ASN A 22 -2.48 16.77 -1.01
CA ASN A 22 -2.64 18.06 -0.33
C ASN A 22 -1.85 19.20 -0.98
N ILE A 23 -0.65 18.94 -1.50
CA ILE A 23 0.15 19.91 -2.27
C ILE A 23 -0.60 20.28 -3.55
N ARG A 24 -1.14 19.29 -4.27
CA ARG A 24 -1.92 19.51 -5.48
C ARG A 24 -3.17 20.35 -5.21
N ALA A 25 -3.91 20.05 -4.14
CA ALA A 25 -5.07 20.81 -3.75
C ALA A 25 -4.75 22.31 -3.54
N LYS A 26 -3.60 22.62 -2.94
CA LYS A 26 -3.15 24.00 -2.73
C LYS A 26 -2.65 24.70 -4.00
N SER A 27 -2.22 23.92 -5.00
CA SER A 27 -1.57 24.47 -6.21
C SER A 27 -2.54 24.58 -7.38
N VAL A 28 -3.48 23.66 -7.53
CA VAL A 28 -4.34 23.52 -8.72
C VAL A 28 -5.82 23.67 -8.39
N GLY A 29 -6.23 23.32 -7.16
CA GLY A 29 -7.61 23.35 -6.71
C GLY A 29 -7.96 22.13 -5.87
N GLU A 30 -9.01 22.26 -5.10
CA GLU A 30 -9.43 21.24 -4.10
C GLU A 30 -10.37 20.20 -4.68
N ASP A 31 -10.79 20.33 -5.94
CA ASP A 31 -11.66 19.43 -6.65
C ASP A 31 -10.88 18.52 -7.63
N ILE A 32 -11.32 17.28 -7.72
CA ILE A 32 -10.79 16.26 -8.63
C ILE A 32 -11.96 15.71 -9.43
N ASN A 33 -11.84 15.78 -10.75
CA ASN A 33 -12.85 15.20 -11.65
C ASN A 33 -12.36 13.83 -12.13
N VAL A 34 -13.11 12.80 -11.82
CA VAL A 34 -12.85 11.42 -12.24
C VAL A 34 -14.01 10.88 -13.07
N VAL A 35 -13.72 9.95 -13.94
CA VAL A 35 -14.74 9.19 -14.67
C VAL A 35 -14.77 7.78 -14.09
N VAL A 36 -15.93 7.35 -13.63
CA VAL A 36 -16.10 6.08 -12.95
C VAL A 36 -17.02 5.17 -13.74
N THR A 37 -16.57 3.95 -14.00
CA THR A 37 -17.40 2.93 -14.65
C THR A 37 -18.38 2.33 -13.64
N CYS A 38 -19.66 2.31 -13.96
CA CYS A 38 -20.70 1.77 -13.13
C CYS A 38 -20.52 0.24 -12.91
N PRO A 39 -20.48 -0.24 -11.65
CA PRO A 39 -20.24 -1.65 -11.37
C PRO A 39 -21.34 -2.60 -11.85
N ASP A 40 -22.56 -2.09 -12.04
CA ASP A 40 -23.74 -2.90 -12.36
C ASP A 40 -23.78 -3.38 -13.83
N ASP A 41 -23.28 -2.60 -14.76
CA ASP A 41 -23.21 -2.97 -16.19
C ASP A 41 -21.77 -3.03 -16.73
N LYS A 42 -20.80 -2.45 -16.01
CA LYS A 42 -19.38 -2.38 -16.36
C LYS A 42 -19.08 -1.68 -17.70
N GLU A 43 -19.99 -0.87 -18.17
CA GLU A 43 -19.90 -0.17 -19.46
C GLU A 43 -20.21 1.32 -19.32
N THR A 44 -21.18 1.68 -18.46
CA THR A 44 -21.61 3.08 -18.32
C THR A 44 -20.63 3.86 -17.49
N GLU A 45 -20.09 4.92 -18.06
CA GLU A 45 -19.20 5.86 -17.39
C GLU A 45 -19.96 7.07 -16.86
N VAL A 46 -19.63 7.47 -15.63
CA VAL A 46 -20.24 8.62 -14.96
C VAL A 46 -19.13 9.55 -14.48
N PRO A 47 -19.16 10.83 -14.85
CA PRO A 47 -18.26 11.83 -14.30
C PRO A 47 -18.66 12.15 -12.85
N VAL A 48 -17.68 12.16 -11.95
CA VAL A 48 -17.86 12.47 -10.52
C VAL A 48 -16.81 13.50 -10.12
N THR A 49 -17.23 14.49 -9.35
CA THR A 49 -16.32 15.44 -8.70
C THR A 49 -16.13 15.03 -7.25
N ILE A 50 -14.87 14.92 -6.82
CA ILE A 50 -14.46 14.55 -5.47
C ILE A 50 -13.68 15.72 -4.88
N TYR A 51 -13.89 16.01 -3.60
CA TYR A 51 -13.11 17.02 -2.89
C TYR A 51 -11.96 16.38 -2.15
N VAL A 52 -10.78 17.00 -2.23
CA VAL A 52 -9.54 16.46 -1.62
C VAL A 52 -9.68 16.23 -0.11
N ASP A 53 -10.45 17.06 0.58
CA ASP A 53 -10.68 16.95 2.02
C ASP A 53 -11.54 15.72 2.43
N GLU A 54 -12.24 15.10 1.46
CA GLU A 54 -13.00 13.88 1.65
C GLU A 54 -12.11 12.62 1.55
N ILE A 55 -10.95 12.74 0.86
CA ILE A 55 -10.01 11.64 0.67
C ILE A 55 -9.13 11.48 1.91
N LYS A 56 -9.07 10.28 2.47
CA LYS A 56 -8.35 10.01 3.73
C LYS A 56 -7.51 8.76 3.64
N VAL A 57 -6.45 8.71 4.44
CA VAL A 57 -5.74 7.46 4.68
C VAL A 57 -6.59 6.59 5.61
N VAL A 58 -7.08 5.48 5.07
CA VAL A 58 -7.93 4.54 5.79
C VAL A 58 -7.11 3.31 6.16
N LYS A 59 -7.15 2.93 7.43
CA LYS A 59 -6.52 1.73 7.97
C LYS A 59 -7.58 0.68 8.30
N SER A 60 -7.38 -0.55 7.83
CA SER A 60 -8.22 -1.67 8.23
C SER A 60 -8.14 -1.91 9.74
N LYS A 61 -9.27 -2.23 10.38
CA LYS A 61 -9.32 -2.60 11.81
C LYS A 61 -8.56 -3.89 12.11
N GLU A 62 -8.38 -4.74 11.12
CA GLU A 62 -7.66 -6.00 11.22
C GLU A 62 -6.15 -5.88 11.02
N HIS A 63 -5.69 -4.69 10.60
CA HIS A 63 -4.29 -4.46 10.31
C HIS A 63 -3.41 -4.56 11.56
N LYS A 64 -2.38 -5.40 11.46
CA LYS A 64 -1.37 -5.61 12.50
C LYS A 64 0.01 -5.58 11.87
N LYS A 65 0.94 -4.90 12.53
CA LYS A 65 2.37 -4.93 12.16
C LYS A 65 3.07 -6.19 12.69
N ASP A 66 2.61 -6.71 13.81
CA ASP A 66 3.18 -7.91 14.44
C ASP A 66 2.41 -9.14 13.96
N ILE A 67 3.11 -10.00 13.24
CA ILE A 67 2.60 -11.22 12.63
C ILE A 67 3.12 -12.41 13.43
N VAL A 68 2.23 -13.14 14.10
CA VAL A 68 2.58 -14.35 14.84
C VAL A 68 2.83 -15.47 13.83
N LEU A 69 4.09 -15.88 13.68
CA LEU A 69 4.49 -16.97 12.80
C LEU A 69 4.25 -18.34 13.44
N ASP A 70 4.57 -18.46 14.74
CA ASP A 70 4.29 -19.64 15.54
C ASP A 70 4.20 -19.29 17.05
N LYS A 71 4.28 -20.29 17.93
CA LYS A 71 4.16 -20.11 19.40
C LYS A 71 5.29 -19.29 20.00
N ASP A 72 6.42 -19.26 19.35
CA ASP A 72 7.67 -18.72 19.89
C ASP A 72 8.25 -17.59 19.03
N MET A 73 7.69 -17.36 17.83
CA MET A 73 8.22 -16.42 16.86
C MET A 73 7.16 -15.44 16.34
N THR A 74 7.48 -14.17 16.38
CA THR A 74 6.67 -13.07 15.82
C THR A 74 7.52 -12.21 14.90
N LEU A 75 7.06 -11.98 13.69
CA LEU A 75 7.68 -11.07 12.72
C LEU A 75 6.97 -9.72 12.79
N ARG A 76 7.72 -8.67 13.06
CA ARG A 76 7.25 -7.29 12.91
C ARG A 76 7.58 -6.80 11.50
N MET A 77 6.60 -6.17 10.86
CA MET A 77 6.73 -5.59 9.53
C MET A 77 6.76 -4.06 9.59
N LYS A 78 7.55 -3.46 8.72
CA LYS A 78 7.50 -2.03 8.39
C LYS A 78 6.81 -1.82 7.03
N TYR A 79 6.25 -0.63 6.83
CA TYR A 79 5.61 -0.31 5.55
C TYR A 79 6.66 -0.11 4.47
N PRO A 80 6.37 -0.49 3.21
CA PRO A 80 7.26 -0.20 2.10
C PRO A 80 7.44 1.31 1.94
N SER A 81 8.69 1.74 1.79
CA SER A 81 9.03 3.12 1.51
C SER A 81 8.87 3.44 0.02
N LEU A 82 8.93 4.74 -0.33
CA LEU A 82 8.90 5.17 -1.73
C LEU A 82 10.03 4.54 -2.54
N ASN A 83 11.25 4.51 -2.01
CA ASN A 83 12.38 3.94 -2.72
C ASN A 83 12.16 2.45 -3.02
N GLN A 84 11.73 1.67 -2.02
CA GLN A 84 11.40 0.26 -2.21
C GLN A 84 10.27 0.06 -3.24
N PHE A 85 9.26 0.95 -3.24
CA PHE A 85 8.20 0.90 -4.23
C PHE A 85 8.72 1.19 -5.65
N ILE A 86 9.59 2.18 -5.80
CA ILE A 86 10.20 2.55 -7.08
C ILE A 86 11.09 1.41 -7.60
N GLU A 87 12.00 0.90 -6.78
CA GLU A 87 12.91 -0.19 -7.13
C GLU A 87 12.15 -1.45 -7.58
N ASN A 88 11.08 -1.81 -6.88
CA ASN A 88 10.31 -3.01 -7.21
C ASN A 88 9.40 -2.85 -8.44
N ASN A 89 8.95 -1.62 -8.78
CA ASN A 89 8.01 -1.41 -9.87
C ASN A 89 8.64 -0.81 -11.14
N PHE A 90 9.71 -0.02 -11.00
CA PHE A 90 10.28 0.74 -12.10
C PHE A 90 11.73 0.36 -12.44
N ASP A 91 12.33 -0.56 -11.69
CA ASP A 91 13.63 -1.09 -12.06
C ASP A 91 13.50 -2.00 -13.29
N VAL A 92 13.64 -1.35 -14.46
CA VAL A 92 13.48 -1.96 -15.79
C VAL A 92 14.72 -2.78 -16.17
N ASP A 93 15.84 -2.56 -15.49
CA ASP A 93 17.12 -3.15 -15.86
C ASP A 93 17.27 -4.61 -15.40
N ASP A 94 16.57 -5.03 -14.37
CA ASP A 94 16.63 -6.43 -13.92
C ASP A 94 15.49 -7.29 -14.49
N ARG A 95 15.58 -7.58 -15.80
CA ARG A 95 14.70 -8.51 -16.51
C ARG A 95 14.92 -9.98 -16.11
N SER A 96 15.90 -10.25 -15.26
CA SER A 96 16.23 -11.61 -14.82
C SER A 96 15.30 -12.09 -13.69
N LYS A 97 14.74 -11.19 -12.90
CA LYS A 97 13.85 -11.52 -11.78
C LYS A 97 12.40 -11.66 -12.21
N THR A 98 11.77 -12.73 -11.79
CA THR A 98 10.33 -12.95 -12.00
C THR A 98 9.52 -12.01 -11.11
N THR A 99 8.21 -11.86 -11.40
CA THR A 99 7.29 -11.12 -10.51
C THR A 99 7.25 -11.73 -9.11
N VAL A 100 7.43 -13.05 -9.00
CA VAL A 100 7.48 -13.76 -7.72
C VAL A 100 8.72 -13.36 -6.94
N ASP A 101 9.90 -13.35 -7.58
CA ASP A 101 11.15 -12.95 -6.93
C ASP A 101 11.09 -11.53 -6.40
N LYS A 102 10.53 -10.60 -7.19
CA LYS A 102 10.31 -9.20 -6.77
C LYS A 102 9.37 -9.10 -5.57
N THR A 103 8.32 -9.92 -5.54
CA THR A 103 7.39 -9.95 -4.40
C THR A 103 8.06 -10.43 -3.13
N PHE A 104 8.84 -11.51 -3.20
CA PHE A 104 9.58 -12.03 -2.04
C PHE A 104 10.63 -11.02 -1.55
N GLN A 105 11.32 -10.35 -2.46
CA GLN A 105 12.28 -9.30 -2.12
C GLN A 105 11.58 -8.13 -1.40
N LEU A 106 10.45 -7.64 -1.92
CA LEU A 106 9.69 -6.58 -1.26
C LEU A 106 9.26 -6.97 0.16
N VAL A 107 8.80 -8.21 0.34
CA VAL A 107 8.42 -8.71 1.66
C VAL A 107 9.62 -8.74 2.60
N ALA A 108 10.79 -9.21 2.13
CA ALA A 108 12.03 -9.26 2.90
C ALA A 108 12.51 -7.84 3.30
N ASP A 109 12.39 -6.87 2.41
CA ASP A 109 12.76 -5.48 2.68
C ASP A 109 11.81 -4.76 3.64
N CYS A 110 10.58 -5.26 3.77
CA CYS A 110 9.59 -4.79 4.74
C CYS A 110 9.68 -5.49 6.11
N MET A 111 10.64 -6.38 6.33
CA MET A 111 10.94 -6.90 7.67
C MET A 111 11.50 -5.77 8.56
N ASP A 112 11.05 -5.73 9.80
CA ASP A 112 11.56 -4.80 10.82
C ASP A 112 12.34 -5.59 11.88
N THR A 113 11.66 -6.40 12.67
CA THR A 113 12.25 -7.17 13.78
C THR A 113 11.63 -8.56 13.84
N VAL A 114 12.44 -9.56 14.12
CA VAL A 114 11.96 -10.91 14.49
C VAL A 114 12.10 -11.08 16.00
N PHE A 115 11.02 -11.41 16.68
CA PHE A 115 10.98 -11.64 18.12
C PHE A 115 10.81 -13.11 18.41
N THR A 116 11.56 -13.59 19.40
CA THR A 116 11.26 -14.84 20.10
C THR A 116 10.97 -14.53 21.57
N LYS A 117 10.78 -15.58 22.38
CA LYS A 117 10.61 -15.41 23.84
C LYS A 117 11.86 -14.90 24.55
N GLU A 118 13.02 -15.15 23.98
CA GLU A 118 14.32 -14.92 24.63
C GLU A 118 15.06 -13.76 23.96
N ASP A 119 14.89 -13.56 22.66
CA ASP A 119 15.67 -12.62 21.87
C ASP A 119 14.83 -11.83 20.86
N ALA A 120 15.39 -10.72 20.41
CA ALA A 120 14.88 -9.91 19.30
C ALA A 120 16.01 -9.63 18.30
N TRP A 121 15.75 -9.84 17.02
CA TRP A 121 16.70 -9.61 15.94
C TRP A 121 16.18 -8.52 15.02
N ASP A 122 16.96 -7.44 14.92
CA ASP A 122 16.67 -6.35 14.01
C ASP A 122 17.01 -6.76 12.57
N SER A 123 16.15 -6.42 11.62
CA SER A 123 16.39 -6.75 10.21
C SER A 123 17.59 -6.01 9.62
N GLU A 124 18.03 -4.90 10.23
CA GLU A 124 19.19 -4.14 9.79
C GLU A 124 20.53 -4.85 10.10
N ASP A 125 20.53 -5.79 11.05
CA ASP A 125 21.70 -6.59 11.39
C ASP A 125 21.97 -7.72 10.38
N TYR A 126 21.05 -7.96 9.42
CA TYR A 126 21.12 -9.05 8.44
C TYR A 126 21.22 -8.52 7.00
N SER A 127 21.95 -9.26 6.19
CA SER A 127 22.05 -8.96 4.75
C SER A 127 20.68 -9.12 4.05
N PRO A 128 20.49 -8.46 2.89
CA PRO A 128 19.29 -8.65 2.08
C PRO A 128 19.03 -10.12 1.72
N GLU A 129 20.09 -10.87 1.45
CA GLU A 129 20.04 -12.30 1.11
C GLU A 129 19.56 -13.16 2.27
N GLU A 130 20.01 -12.87 3.49
CA GLU A 130 19.58 -13.59 4.69
C GLU A 130 18.10 -13.32 5.01
N ARG A 131 17.65 -12.07 4.86
CA ARG A 131 16.23 -11.70 5.01
C ARG A 131 15.36 -12.41 3.96
N LEU A 132 15.81 -12.45 2.71
CA LEU A 132 15.10 -13.17 1.65
C LEU A 132 14.99 -14.65 1.96
N GLN A 133 16.09 -15.31 2.37
CA GLN A 133 16.09 -16.71 2.77
C GLN A 133 15.13 -17.00 3.93
N PHE A 134 15.02 -16.08 4.88
CA PHE A 134 14.04 -16.21 5.97
C PHE A 134 12.60 -16.22 5.44
N ILE A 135 12.27 -15.32 4.53
CA ILE A 135 10.93 -15.27 3.92
C ILE A 135 10.63 -16.51 3.08
N GLU A 136 11.60 -17.01 2.33
CA GLU A 136 11.47 -18.22 1.51
C GLU A 136 11.23 -19.49 2.34
N GLN A 137 11.69 -19.53 3.59
CA GLN A 137 11.50 -20.65 4.52
C GLN A 137 10.12 -20.64 5.21
N LEU A 138 9.35 -19.57 5.07
CA LEU A 138 8.00 -19.51 5.64
C LEU A 138 7.08 -20.55 5.01
N SER A 139 6.33 -21.25 5.85
CA SER A 139 5.24 -22.10 5.36
C SER A 139 4.17 -21.27 4.66
N SER A 140 3.41 -21.89 3.76
CA SER A 140 2.30 -21.22 3.05
C SER A 140 1.28 -20.59 4.01
N LYS A 141 1.11 -21.14 5.21
CA LYS A 141 0.22 -20.56 6.23
C LYS A 141 0.81 -19.27 6.83
N GLN A 142 2.08 -19.26 7.13
CA GLN A 142 2.80 -18.09 7.66
C GLN A 142 2.86 -16.98 6.61
N PHE A 143 3.16 -17.34 5.36
CA PHE A 143 3.21 -16.37 4.26
C PHE A 143 1.84 -15.70 4.02
N LYS A 144 0.73 -16.42 4.14
CA LYS A 144 -0.61 -15.82 4.08
C LYS A 144 -0.87 -14.77 5.16
N GLU A 145 -0.31 -14.93 6.36
CA GLU A 145 -0.42 -13.90 7.39
C GLU A 145 0.42 -12.66 7.03
N VAL A 146 1.56 -12.85 6.37
CA VAL A 146 2.36 -11.75 5.81
C VAL A 146 1.60 -11.04 4.67
N GLU A 147 0.97 -11.77 3.76
CA GLU A 147 0.12 -11.20 2.71
C GLU A 147 -1.01 -10.32 3.27
N LYS A 148 -1.62 -10.72 4.41
CA LYS A 148 -2.64 -9.92 5.08
C LYS A 148 -2.12 -8.57 5.55
N PHE A 149 -0.85 -8.47 5.96
CA PHE A 149 -0.25 -7.19 6.31
C PHE A 149 -0.34 -6.22 5.14
N PHE A 150 0.08 -6.63 3.94
CA PHE A 150 0.03 -5.79 2.74
C PHE A 150 -1.41 -5.50 2.29
N ALA A 151 -2.29 -6.50 2.35
CA ALA A 151 -3.69 -6.34 1.97
C ALA A 151 -4.45 -5.37 2.88
N THR A 152 -4.06 -5.27 4.16
CA THR A 152 -4.74 -4.47 5.17
C THR A 152 -4.00 -3.19 5.58
N MET A 153 -2.82 -2.93 5.02
CA MET A 153 -2.05 -1.72 5.34
C MET A 153 -2.84 -0.45 4.99
N PRO A 154 -2.51 0.68 5.62
CA PRO A 154 -3.18 1.94 5.31
C PRO A 154 -3.11 2.28 3.83
N LYS A 155 -4.21 2.80 3.29
CA LYS A 155 -4.32 3.23 1.89
C LYS A 155 -5.03 4.58 1.82
N LEU A 156 -4.66 5.39 0.84
CA LEU A 156 -5.44 6.54 0.46
C LEU A 156 -6.74 6.03 -0.17
N SER A 157 -7.89 6.41 0.38
CA SER A 157 -9.17 5.86 -0.06
C SER A 157 -10.31 6.87 0.09
N HIS A 158 -11.24 6.81 -0.85
CA HIS A 158 -12.51 7.51 -0.79
C HIS A 158 -13.61 6.65 -1.42
N THR A 159 -14.78 6.62 -0.78
CA THR A 159 -15.93 5.87 -1.28
C THR A 159 -16.95 6.83 -1.85
N ILE A 160 -17.33 6.63 -3.08
CA ILE A 160 -18.33 7.43 -3.79
C ILE A 160 -19.57 6.60 -4.10
N GLU A 161 -20.72 7.25 -4.10
CA GLU A 161 -21.96 6.66 -4.60
C GLU A 161 -22.25 7.18 -6.01
N VAL A 162 -22.41 6.27 -6.95
CA VAL A 162 -22.77 6.57 -8.34
C VAL A 162 -24.14 6.03 -8.68
N THR A 163 -24.89 6.74 -9.50
CA THR A 163 -26.16 6.27 -10.04
C THR A 163 -25.99 6.09 -11.54
N ASN A 164 -26.14 4.87 -12.02
CA ASN A 164 -26.08 4.58 -13.45
C ASN A 164 -27.25 5.28 -14.15
N PRO A 165 -27.01 6.18 -15.11
CA PRO A 165 -28.07 6.91 -15.83
C PRO A 165 -28.96 5.99 -16.68
N ASN A 166 -28.45 4.85 -17.13
CA ASN A 166 -29.18 3.90 -17.97
C ASN A 166 -30.06 2.95 -17.17
N THR A 167 -29.47 2.29 -16.15
CA THR A 167 -30.18 1.26 -15.34
C THR A 167 -30.89 1.83 -14.13
N LYS A 168 -30.59 3.08 -13.73
CA LYS A 168 -31.08 3.76 -12.52
C LYS A 168 -30.63 3.09 -11.20
N LYS A 169 -29.71 2.17 -11.26
CA LYS A 169 -29.16 1.53 -10.06
C LYS A 169 -28.12 2.42 -9.38
N LYS A 170 -28.14 2.39 -8.06
CA LYS A 170 -27.11 3.00 -7.22
C LYS A 170 -26.05 1.97 -6.87
N SER A 171 -24.80 2.36 -6.98
CA SER A 171 -23.65 1.51 -6.64
C SER A 171 -22.63 2.33 -5.84
N SER A 172 -21.91 1.67 -4.95
CA SER A 172 -20.79 2.26 -4.21
C SER A 172 -19.49 1.85 -4.90
N VAL A 173 -18.63 2.80 -5.15
CA VAL A 173 -17.30 2.58 -5.74
C VAL A 173 -16.25 3.09 -4.78
N VAL A 174 -15.25 2.27 -4.49
CA VAL A 174 -14.11 2.62 -3.66
C VAL A 174 -12.96 2.98 -4.60
N LEU A 175 -12.40 4.17 -4.42
CA LEU A 175 -11.20 4.63 -5.10
C LEU A 175 -10.03 4.52 -4.13
N GLU A 176 -8.91 3.93 -4.57
CA GLU A 176 -7.73 3.68 -3.74
C GLU A 176 -6.44 4.10 -4.44
N GLY A 177 -5.58 4.81 -3.69
CA GLY A 177 -4.30 5.29 -4.22
C GLY A 177 -4.43 6.41 -5.26
N LEU A 178 -3.32 7.04 -5.62
CA LEU A 178 -3.32 8.18 -6.55
C LEU A 178 -3.80 7.80 -7.96
N VAL A 179 -3.63 6.56 -8.37
CA VAL A 179 -4.00 6.11 -9.73
C VAL A 179 -5.51 6.25 -9.97
N ASP A 180 -6.33 5.87 -8.99
CA ASP A 180 -7.78 5.96 -9.13
C ASP A 180 -8.30 7.41 -9.11
N PHE A 181 -7.52 8.35 -8.55
CA PHE A 181 -7.88 9.76 -8.48
C PHE A 181 -7.37 10.57 -9.68
N PHE A 182 -6.34 10.10 -10.40
CA PHE A 182 -5.66 10.89 -11.44
C PHE A 182 -5.37 10.11 -12.73
N GLY A 183 -5.69 8.82 -12.79
CA GLY A 183 -5.49 7.93 -13.93
C GLY A 183 -6.44 8.11 -15.10
#